data_d0aa90b3266c2aa3fdca00e603d3ccf3
#
_entry.id   d0aa90b3266c2aa3fdca00e603d3ccf3
#
_cell.length_a   1.000
_cell.length_b   1.000
_cell.length_c   1.000
_cell.angle_alpha   90.00
_cell.angle_beta   90.00
_cell.angle_gamma   90.00
#
_symmetry.space_group_name_H-M   'P 1'
#
loop_
_entity.id
_entity.type
_entity.pdbx_description
1 polymer ?
#
loop_
_entity_poly.entity_id
_entity_poly.type
_entity_poly.pdbx_seq_one_letter_code
_entity_poly.pdbx_strand_id
1 'polypeptide(L)'
;MGAMWQGSVLSIHITREASTPTESLAEVRAVPGRGLEGDRYFHGRGTYSPRASVGGREVTLIESETVEALFSGIVNAGGQTLAIKLAPGDARRNIVTVGVPLNHLVDREFWVGEVLLRGTRLCEPCRHLEDLTQKGVLGGLLHRRGQRARILNEGTIHVGDVIR
;
A
#
# COMPACT_ATOMS: atom_id res chain seq x y z
N MET A 1 -6.38 -8.73 -29.61
CA MET A 1 -6.00 -7.86 -28.49
C MET A 1 -6.15 -8.64 -27.19
N GLY A 2 -5.13 -8.68 -26.38
CA GLY A 2 -5.17 -9.34 -25.08
C GLY A 2 -6.13 -8.65 -24.11
N ALA A 3 -6.71 -9.41 -23.19
CA ALA A 3 -7.50 -8.85 -22.10
C ALA A 3 -6.59 -7.97 -21.23
N MET A 4 -7.02 -6.73 -20.98
CA MET A 4 -6.34 -5.87 -20.03
C MET A 4 -6.81 -6.20 -18.62
N TRP A 5 -5.88 -6.26 -17.69
CA TRP A 5 -6.24 -6.42 -16.29
C TRP A 5 -7.04 -5.21 -15.80
N GLN A 6 -7.94 -5.45 -14.89
CA GLN A 6 -8.71 -4.43 -14.22
C GLN A 6 -8.94 -4.86 -12.78
N GLY A 7 -8.68 -3.98 -11.86
CA GLY A 7 -8.93 -4.21 -10.44
C GLY A 7 -9.71 -3.06 -9.83
N SER A 8 -9.76 -3.02 -8.51
CA SER A 8 -10.48 -1.98 -7.79
C SER A 8 -9.85 -1.65 -6.45
N VAL A 9 -10.21 -0.50 -5.90
CA VAL A 9 -9.88 -0.07 -4.54
C VAL A 9 -10.82 -0.77 -3.56
N LEU A 10 -10.27 -1.63 -2.71
CA LEU A 10 -11.04 -2.32 -1.66
C LEU A 10 -11.20 -1.44 -0.42
N SER A 11 -10.12 -0.79 0.01
CA SER A 11 -10.14 0.10 1.19
C SER A 11 -9.04 1.14 1.12
N ILE A 12 -9.22 2.23 1.86
CA ILE A 12 -8.28 3.35 1.95
C ILE A 12 -7.95 3.58 3.42
N HIS A 13 -6.66 3.73 3.71
CA HIS A 13 -6.15 3.93 5.06
C HIS A 13 -5.13 5.05 5.10
N ILE A 14 -5.27 5.93 6.06
CA ILE A 14 -4.28 6.96 6.38
C ILE A 14 -3.83 6.83 7.83
N THR A 15 -2.71 7.42 8.15
CA THR A 15 -2.23 7.55 9.51
C THR A 15 -1.83 9.00 9.74
N ARG A 16 -2.49 9.67 10.68
CA ARG A 16 -2.24 11.10 10.92
C ARG A 16 -0.87 11.38 11.52
N GLU A 17 -0.37 10.43 12.32
CA GLU A 17 0.94 10.52 12.94
C GLU A 17 1.70 9.20 12.84
N ALA A 18 3.03 9.28 12.89
CA ALA A 18 3.88 8.09 12.82
C ALA A 18 3.57 7.12 13.97
N SER A 19 3.57 5.83 13.66
CA SER A 19 3.39 4.73 14.61
C SER A 19 2.02 4.65 15.30
N THR A 20 1.06 5.47 14.91
CA THR A 20 -0.33 5.37 15.38
C THR A 20 -1.13 4.39 14.52
N PRO A 21 -2.28 3.87 15.00
CA PRO A 21 -3.18 3.05 14.18
C PRO A 21 -3.64 3.77 12.91
N THR A 22 -3.96 3.01 11.88
CA THR A 22 -4.53 3.56 10.64
C THR A 22 -6.01 3.87 10.81
N GLU A 23 -6.47 4.86 10.06
CA GLU A 23 -7.86 5.28 9.95
C GLU A 23 -8.37 4.92 8.56
N SER A 24 -9.53 4.26 8.47
CA SER A 24 -10.18 3.94 7.20
C SER A 24 -11.00 5.11 6.69
N LEU A 25 -10.90 5.40 5.40
CA LEU A 25 -11.63 6.47 4.73
C LEU A 25 -12.45 5.91 3.57
N ALA A 26 -13.60 6.53 3.28
CA ALA A 26 -14.37 6.24 2.07
C ALA A 26 -13.75 6.87 0.83
N GLU A 27 -13.07 8.00 1.00
CA GLU A 27 -12.40 8.74 -0.06
C GLU A 27 -11.21 9.52 0.49
N VAL A 28 -10.26 9.87 -0.38
CA VAL A 28 -9.10 10.67 -0.01
C VAL A 28 -8.64 11.51 -1.20
N ARG A 29 -8.25 12.75 -0.94
CA ARG A 29 -7.65 13.62 -1.95
C ARG A 29 -6.17 13.27 -2.13
N ALA A 30 -5.77 13.09 -3.37
CA ALA A 30 -4.38 12.82 -3.77
C ALA A 30 -3.78 14.07 -4.39
N VAL A 31 -2.60 14.49 -3.91
CA VAL A 31 -1.93 15.72 -4.35
C VAL A 31 -0.50 15.40 -4.78
N PRO A 32 -0.13 15.70 -6.06
CA PRO A 32 1.22 15.47 -6.55
C PRO A 32 2.29 16.14 -5.67
N GLY A 33 3.36 15.41 -5.38
CA GLY A 33 4.49 15.87 -4.56
C GLY A 33 4.21 15.92 -3.07
N ARG A 34 2.97 15.70 -2.61
CA ARG A 34 2.60 15.74 -1.21
C ARG A 34 2.05 14.44 -0.66
N GLY A 35 1.20 13.75 -1.41
CA GLY A 35 0.59 12.49 -1.00
C GLY A 35 -0.91 12.56 -0.80
N LEU A 36 -1.42 11.77 0.13
CA LEU A 36 -2.84 11.69 0.48
C LEU A 36 -3.16 12.67 1.62
N GLU A 37 -4.13 13.54 1.40
CA GLU A 37 -4.52 14.56 2.37
C GLU A 37 -4.93 13.93 3.71
N GLY A 38 -4.36 14.43 4.79
CA GLY A 38 -4.55 13.92 6.15
C GLY A 38 -3.55 12.85 6.59
N ASP A 39 -2.83 12.23 5.66
CA ASP A 39 -1.80 11.26 6.01
C ASP A 39 -0.52 11.93 6.55
N ARG A 40 0.18 11.23 7.42
CA ARG A 40 1.40 11.73 8.07
C ARG A 40 2.48 12.19 7.08
N TYR A 41 2.62 11.50 5.95
CA TYR A 41 3.62 11.87 4.93
C TYR A 41 3.23 13.13 4.18
N PHE A 42 1.95 13.39 4.01
CA PHE A 42 1.45 14.64 3.45
C PHE A 42 1.88 15.86 4.29
N HIS A 43 1.93 15.69 5.60
CA HIS A 43 2.31 16.73 6.56
C HIS A 43 3.78 16.66 7.01
N GLY A 44 4.59 15.78 6.42
CA GLY A 44 6.00 15.61 6.79
C GLY A 44 6.22 14.97 8.17
N ARG A 45 5.25 14.24 8.70
CA ARG A 45 5.28 13.62 10.03
C ARG A 45 5.48 12.12 10.03
N GLY A 46 5.80 11.53 8.87
CA GLY A 46 6.04 10.09 8.77
C GLY A 46 7.36 9.68 9.40
N THR A 47 7.47 8.42 9.82
CA THR A 47 8.69 7.84 10.42
C THR A 47 9.95 8.10 9.57
N TYR A 48 9.80 8.08 8.25
CA TYR A 48 10.91 8.28 7.32
C TYR A 48 10.91 9.66 6.64
N SER A 49 10.01 10.58 7.03
CA SER A 49 9.89 11.91 6.42
C SER A 49 11.19 12.71 6.42
N PRO A 50 12.05 12.66 7.46
CA PRO A 50 13.32 13.37 7.47
C PRO A 50 14.35 12.88 6.48
N ARG A 51 14.16 11.66 5.93
CA ARG A 51 15.11 11.04 4.99
C ARG A 51 14.79 11.45 3.57
N ALA A 52 15.82 11.84 2.81
CA ALA A 52 15.68 12.08 1.38
C ALA A 52 15.09 10.83 0.69
N SER A 53 14.12 11.03 -0.19
CA SER A 53 13.49 9.96 -0.95
C SER A 53 13.36 10.41 -2.39
N VAL A 54 13.85 9.59 -3.31
CA VAL A 54 13.65 9.78 -4.75
C VAL A 54 12.27 9.28 -5.12
N GLY A 55 11.25 10.06 -4.78
CA GLY A 55 9.85 9.72 -5.02
C GLY A 55 9.34 8.54 -4.18
N GLY A 56 8.05 8.47 -3.93
CA GLY A 56 7.45 7.24 -3.44
C GLY A 56 7.06 7.19 -1.98
N ARG A 57 6.96 8.32 -1.29
CA ARG A 57 6.26 8.38 -0.01
C ARG A 57 4.90 9.05 -0.12
N GLU A 58 4.47 9.33 -1.33
CA GLU A 58 3.19 9.99 -1.59
C GLU A 58 2.03 9.02 -1.34
N VAL A 59 2.11 7.81 -1.89
CA VAL A 59 1.08 6.78 -1.70
C VAL A 59 1.69 5.38 -1.74
N THR A 60 1.10 4.47 -0.97
CA THR A 60 1.49 3.07 -0.93
C THR A 60 0.27 2.19 -1.18
N LEU A 61 0.48 1.07 -1.88
CA LEU A 61 -0.58 0.12 -2.23
C LEU A 61 -0.18 -1.30 -1.82
N ILE A 62 -1.16 -2.12 -1.48
CA ILE A 62 -0.97 -3.55 -1.22
C ILE A 62 -2.15 -4.34 -1.79
N GLU A 63 -1.87 -5.55 -2.29
CA GLU A 63 -2.91 -6.47 -2.75
C GLU A 63 -3.62 -7.13 -1.57
N SER A 64 -4.96 -7.09 -1.55
CA SER A 64 -5.76 -7.80 -0.55
C SER A 64 -5.51 -9.30 -0.57
N GLU A 65 -5.20 -9.85 -1.73
CA GLU A 65 -4.86 -11.26 -1.93
C GLU A 65 -3.64 -11.68 -1.11
N THR A 66 -2.68 -10.76 -0.92
CA THR A 66 -1.52 -10.99 -0.05
C THR A 66 -1.93 -11.07 1.41
N VAL A 67 -2.78 -10.18 1.87
CA VAL A 67 -3.30 -10.16 3.26
C VAL A 67 -4.10 -11.43 3.53
N GLU A 68 -4.95 -11.83 2.59
CA GLU A 68 -5.75 -13.07 2.68
C GLU A 68 -4.89 -14.33 2.69
N ALA A 69 -3.84 -14.37 1.87
CA ALA A 69 -2.89 -15.49 1.85
C ALA A 69 -2.17 -15.66 3.20
N LEU A 70 -1.78 -14.55 3.84
CA LEU A 70 -1.19 -14.59 5.18
C LEU A 70 -2.17 -15.14 6.21
N PHE A 71 -3.43 -14.72 6.15
CA PHE A 71 -4.47 -15.21 7.05
C PHE A 71 -4.72 -16.71 6.89
N SER A 72 -4.75 -17.20 5.64
CA SER A 72 -4.97 -18.62 5.32
C SER A 72 -3.76 -19.49 5.64
N GLY A 73 -2.60 -18.91 5.78
CA GLY A 73 -1.33 -19.60 6.02
C GLY A 73 -0.46 -19.69 4.77
N ILE A 74 0.78 -19.29 4.93
CA ILE A 74 1.81 -19.40 3.88
C ILE A 74 3.01 -20.17 4.44
N VAL A 75 3.80 -20.76 3.55
CA VAL A 75 5.07 -21.40 3.91
C VAL A 75 6.19 -20.39 3.70
N ASN A 76 6.96 -20.08 4.74
CA ASN A 76 8.12 -19.21 4.65
C ASN A 76 9.33 -19.91 4.04
N ALA A 77 10.42 -19.17 3.81
CA ALA A 77 11.66 -19.71 3.25
C ALA A 77 12.31 -20.83 4.11
N GLY A 78 11.98 -20.89 5.39
CA GLY A 78 12.43 -21.96 6.30
C GLY A 78 11.51 -23.18 6.34
N GLY A 79 10.50 -23.26 5.49
CA GLY A 79 9.54 -24.35 5.44
C GLY A 79 8.48 -24.35 6.54
N GLN A 80 8.38 -23.28 7.32
CA GLN A 80 7.40 -23.15 8.39
C GLN A 80 6.11 -22.54 7.85
N THR A 81 4.97 -23.05 8.27
CA THR A 81 3.67 -22.46 7.96
C THR A 81 3.42 -21.27 8.90
N LEU A 82 3.14 -20.13 8.29
CA LEU A 82 2.77 -18.90 8.99
C LEU A 82 1.30 -18.59 8.70
N ALA A 83 0.49 -18.45 9.74
CA ALA A 83 -0.86 -17.91 9.66
C ALA A 83 -0.87 -16.60 10.46
N ILE A 84 -1.02 -15.48 9.76
CA ILE A 84 -0.89 -14.15 10.35
C ILE A 84 -2.18 -13.39 10.09
N LYS A 85 -2.91 -13.11 11.16
CA LYS A 85 -4.16 -12.35 11.07
C LYS A 85 -3.86 -10.86 11.05
N LEU A 86 -3.93 -10.26 9.86
CA LEU A 86 -3.84 -8.83 9.66
C LEU A 86 -5.17 -8.30 9.14
N ALA A 87 -5.69 -7.24 9.76
CA ALA A 87 -6.73 -6.44 9.14
C ALA A 87 -6.12 -5.65 7.95
N PRO A 88 -6.91 -5.23 6.95
CA PRO A 88 -6.38 -4.50 5.79
C PRO A 88 -5.50 -3.31 6.16
N GLY A 89 -5.87 -2.53 7.18
CA GLY A 89 -5.09 -1.37 7.64
C GLY A 89 -3.80 -1.71 8.40
N ASP A 90 -3.67 -2.92 8.92
CA ASP A 90 -2.52 -3.32 9.74
C ASP A 90 -1.24 -3.46 8.92
N ALA A 91 -1.36 -3.69 7.62
CA ALA A 91 -0.22 -3.68 6.70
C ALA A 91 0.38 -2.27 6.52
N ARG A 92 -0.32 -1.24 7.01
CA ARG A 92 0.08 0.17 6.98
C ARG A 92 0.36 0.69 5.57
N ARG A 93 -0.46 0.23 4.62
CA ARG A 93 -0.51 0.73 3.26
C ARG A 93 -1.77 1.56 3.08
N ASN A 94 -1.68 2.59 2.24
CA ASN A 94 -2.78 3.52 2.04
C ASN A 94 -3.94 2.89 1.27
N ILE A 95 -3.65 2.21 0.17
CA ILE A 95 -4.67 1.65 -0.72
C ILE A 95 -4.54 0.13 -0.74
N VAL A 96 -5.60 -0.55 -0.34
CA VAL A 96 -5.72 -2.01 -0.48
C VAL A 96 -6.48 -2.29 -1.77
N THR A 97 -5.90 -3.12 -2.64
CA THR A 97 -6.42 -3.39 -3.98
C THR A 97 -6.93 -4.80 -4.12
N VAL A 98 -7.83 -5.02 -5.07
CA VAL A 98 -8.31 -6.34 -5.52
C VAL A 98 -8.05 -6.47 -7.02
N GLY A 99 -7.46 -7.59 -7.43
CA GLY A 99 -7.25 -7.91 -8.85
C GLY A 99 -6.21 -7.06 -9.56
N VAL A 100 -5.28 -6.45 -8.83
CA VAL A 100 -4.25 -5.56 -9.38
C VAL A 100 -2.87 -6.22 -9.27
N PRO A 101 -2.16 -6.44 -10.38
CA PRO A 101 -0.83 -7.07 -10.36
C PRO A 101 0.25 -6.06 -9.95
N LEU A 102 0.25 -5.61 -8.70
CA LEU A 102 1.07 -4.49 -8.23
C LEU A 102 2.57 -4.67 -8.51
N ASN A 103 3.12 -5.86 -8.33
CA ASN A 103 4.56 -6.07 -8.57
C ASN A 103 4.97 -5.85 -10.03
N HIS A 104 4.04 -5.97 -10.97
CA HIS A 104 4.26 -5.71 -12.39
C HIS A 104 4.08 -4.24 -12.78
N LEU A 105 3.63 -3.39 -11.85
CA LEU A 105 3.37 -1.97 -12.09
C LEU A 105 4.52 -1.06 -11.63
N VAL A 106 5.60 -1.59 -11.14
CA VAL A 106 6.82 -0.82 -10.85
C VAL A 106 7.33 -0.21 -12.15
N ASP A 107 7.66 1.07 -12.12
CA ASP A 107 8.07 1.90 -13.29
C ASP A 107 6.99 2.05 -14.36
N ARG A 108 5.74 1.76 -14.04
CA ARG A 108 4.61 1.91 -14.94
C ARG A 108 3.58 2.90 -14.40
N GLU A 109 2.84 3.50 -15.30
CA GLU A 109 1.70 4.36 -14.99
C GLU A 109 0.43 3.53 -15.00
N PHE A 110 -0.47 3.85 -14.07
CA PHE A 110 -1.78 3.21 -13.97
C PHE A 110 -2.77 4.17 -13.31
N TRP A 111 -4.03 4.03 -13.66
CA TRP A 111 -5.11 4.84 -13.14
C TRP A 111 -5.75 4.21 -11.91
N VAL A 112 -6.01 5.01 -10.88
CA VAL A 112 -6.85 4.68 -9.74
C VAL A 112 -8.01 5.67 -9.75
N GLY A 113 -9.16 5.26 -10.29
CA GLY A 113 -10.24 6.21 -10.60
C GLY A 113 -9.75 7.30 -11.54
N GLU A 114 -9.84 8.55 -11.12
CA GLU A 114 -9.38 9.73 -11.86
C GLU A 114 -7.92 10.13 -11.58
N VAL A 115 -7.23 9.42 -10.71
CA VAL A 115 -5.87 9.74 -10.29
C VAL A 115 -4.87 8.84 -11.02
N LEU A 116 -3.94 9.44 -11.74
CA LEU A 116 -2.84 8.74 -12.38
C LEU A 116 -1.69 8.57 -11.40
N LEU A 117 -1.26 7.35 -11.22
CA LEU A 117 -0.11 6.98 -10.39
C LEU A 117 1.02 6.44 -11.27
N ARG A 118 2.25 6.59 -10.78
CA ARG A 118 3.42 5.89 -11.31
C ARG A 118 4.04 5.06 -10.21
N GLY A 119 4.09 3.75 -10.39
CA GLY A 119 4.80 2.85 -9.50
C GLY A 119 6.29 3.19 -9.46
N THR A 120 6.89 3.19 -8.27
CA THR A 120 8.31 3.55 -8.11
C THR A 120 9.16 2.38 -7.66
N ARG A 121 8.76 1.69 -6.60
CA ARG A 121 9.46 0.52 -6.09
C ARG A 121 8.58 -0.32 -5.18
N LEU A 122 8.96 -1.57 -4.97
CA LEU A 122 8.32 -2.43 -3.98
C LEU A 122 8.56 -1.90 -2.57
N CYS A 123 7.55 -2.08 -1.72
CA CYS A 123 7.65 -1.85 -0.29
C CYS A 123 8.11 -3.13 0.39
N GLU A 124 9.36 -3.19 0.80
CA GLU A 124 9.82 -4.31 1.60
C GLU A 124 9.35 -4.18 3.05
N PRO A 125 9.07 -5.30 3.73
CA PRO A 125 8.71 -5.28 5.14
C PRO A 125 9.88 -4.80 5.99
N CYS A 126 9.58 -4.16 7.11
CA CYS A 126 10.58 -3.72 8.06
C CYS A 126 10.23 -4.18 9.48
N ARG A 127 11.24 -4.24 10.34
CA ARG A 127 11.05 -4.63 11.73
C ARG A 127 10.06 -3.72 12.46
N HIS A 128 10.03 -2.46 12.12
CA HIS A 128 9.07 -1.51 12.68
C HIS A 128 7.61 -1.95 12.46
N LEU A 129 7.27 -2.49 11.29
CA LEU A 129 5.94 -3.03 11.05
C LEU A 129 5.68 -4.25 11.93
N GLU A 130 6.65 -5.14 12.07
CA GLU A 130 6.53 -6.33 12.92
C GLU A 130 6.31 -5.93 14.38
N ASP A 131 7.02 -4.91 14.86
CA ASP A 131 6.87 -4.39 16.23
C ASP A 131 5.49 -3.77 16.47
N LEU A 132 4.88 -3.14 15.43
CA LEU A 132 3.53 -2.55 15.51
C LEU A 132 2.41 -3.57 15.31
N THR A 133 2.70 -4.76 14.84
CA THR A 133 1.70 -5.78 14.49
C THR A 133 1.94 -7.08 15.25
N GLN A 134 2.60 -8.05 14.63
CA GLN A 134 2.93 -9.32 15.27
C GLN A 134 4.17 -9.97 14.67
N LYS A 135 4.79 -10.86 15.45
CA LYS A 135 5.95 -11.64 15.03
C LYS A 135 5.61 -12.51 13.81
N GLY A 136 6.53 -12.55 12.85
CA GLY A 136 6.37 -13.31 11.60
C GLY A 136 5.91 -12.48 10.39
N VAL A 137 5.40 -11.27 10.62
CA VAL A 137 4.96 -10.36 9.54
C VAL A 137 6.10 -10.02 8.59
N LEU A 138 7.31 -9.83 9.11
CA LEU A 138 8.48 -9.54 8.30
C LEU A 138 8.72 -10.63 7.24
N GLY A 139 8.78 -11.88 7.64
CA GLY A 139 8.99 -13.01 6.72
C GLY A 139 7.80 -13.27 5.82
N GLY A 140 6.58 -13.10 6.33
CA GLY A 140 5.35 -13.35 5.58
C GLY A 140 5.10 -12.36 4.46
N LEU A 141 5.54 -11.11 4.61
CA LEU A 141 5.36 -10.05 3.62
C LEU A 141 6.58 -9.80 2.74
N LEU A 142 7.64 -10.60 2.85
CA LEU A 142 8.83 -10.41 2.03
C LEU A 142 8.46 -10.47 0.54
N HIS A 143 8.83 -9.42 -0.21
CA HIS A 143 8.48 -9.18 -1.62
C HIS A 143 6.98 -9.10 -1.93
N ARG A 144 6.11 -9.09 -0.92
CA ARG A 144 4.65 -9.08 -1.08
C ARG A 144 3.95 -7.92 -0.38
N ARG A 145 4.70 -6.97 0.15
CA ARG A 145 4.15 -5.85 0.91
C ARG A 145 3.61 -4.71 0.05
N GLY A 146 3.44 -4.93 -1.25
CA GLY A 146 2.94 -3.93 -2.18
C GLY A 146 4.01 -2.99 -2.69
N GLN A 147 3.60 -1.83 -3.19
CA GLN A 147 4.51 -0.87 -3.79
C GLN A 147 4.24 0.57 -3.34
N ARG A 148 5.23 1.40 -3.58
CA ARG A 148 5.14 2.86 -3.49
C ARG A 148 4.85 3.43 -4.87
N ALA A 149 4.13 4.53 -4.90
CA ALA A 149 3.84 5.23 -6.14
C ALA A 149 3.90 6.74 -5.95
N ARG A 150 4.09 7.44 -7.07
CA ARG A 150 3.98 8.89 -7.17
C ARG A 150 2.61 9.23 -7.71
N ILE A 151 2.07 10.35 -7.26
CA ILE A 151 0.82 10.92 -7.78
C ILE A 151 1.19 11.87 -8.91
N LEU A 152 0.62 11.67 -10.10
CA LEU A 152 0.93 12.48 -11.27
C LEU A 152 -0.09 13.58 -11.55
N ASN A 153 -1.32 13.44 -11.05
CA ASN A 153 -2.34 14.50 -11.13
C ASN A 153 -3.14 14.55 -9.83
N GLU A 154 -3.68 15.72 -9.53
CA GLU A 154 -4.56 15.93 -8.39
C GLU A 154 -5.95 15.35 -8.64
N GLY A 155 -6.53 14.71 -7.64
CA GLY A 155 -7.88 14.15 -7.71
C GLY A 155 -8.27 13.45 -6.45
N THR A 156 -9.48 12.91 -6.42
CA THR A 156 -10.02 12.15 -5.28
C THR A 156 -10.09 10.67 -5.63
N ILE A 157 -9.58 9.83 -4.74
CA ILE A 157 -9.68 8.37 -4.83
C ILE A 157 -10.80 7.92 -3.89
N HIS A 158 -11.69 7.07 -4.40
CA HIS A 158 -12.82 6.51 -3.65
C HIS A 158 -12.67 5.00 -3.50
N VAL A 159 -13.20 4.46 -2.40
CA VAL A 159 -13.42 3.02 -2.29
C VAL A 159 -14.33 2.56 -3.42
N GLY A 160 -13.96 1.48 -4.11
CA GLY A 160 -14.67 0.99 -5.29
C GLY A 160 -14.17 1.53 -6.63
N ASP A 161 -13.29 2.53 -6.64
CA ASP A 161 -12.71 3.04 -7.87
C ASP A 161 -12.00 1.94 -8.66
N VAL A 162 -12.17 1.98 -9.98
CA VAL A 162 -11.49 1.05 -10.90
C VAL A 162 -10.00 1.39 -10.97
N ILE A 163 -9.18 0.35 -10.95
CA ILE A 163 -7.73 0.44 -11.19
C ILE A 163 -7.42 -0.27 -12.51
N ARG A 164 -6.73 0.43 -13.42
CA ARG A 164 -6.46 -0.08 -14.78
C ARG A 164 -5.17 0.51 -15.36
#